data_651d5a0d9caee270fa132d04ac25cfb4
#
_entry.id   651d5a0d9caee270fa132d04ac25cfb4
#
_cell.length_a   1.000
_cell.length_b   1.000
_cell.length_c   1.000
_cell.angle_alpha   90.00
_cell.angle_beta   90.00
_cell.angle_gamma   90.00
#
_symmetry.space_group_name_H-M   'P 1'
#
loop_
_entity.id
_entity.type
_entity.pdbx_description
1 polymer ?
#
loop_
_entity_poly.entity_id
_entity_poly.type
_entity_poly.pdbx_seq_one_letter_code
_entity_poly.pdbx_strand_id
1 'polypeptide(L)'
;MSIEGRKAREIARLGVSRTFQNVEVFGRMTVLENVMVGRHIQSRAGIISTGLRLMGMRREERQIRESAMQHLAFVGLENRATELAGNLPLGEQKLLEVARALATDPKILLLDEPAGGLNTRETEGLAALIHRILEQGITVVLVEHDMNLVMDISDEIMVMNFGEKIAEGKPKQIKNDPLVIEAYLGEEVDYSDL
;
A
#
# COMPACT_ATOMS: atom_id res chain seq x y z
N MET A 1 -8.82 -12.06 17.29
CA MET A 1 -10.14 -12.02 16.57
C MET A 1 -9.91 -12.65 15.20
N SER A 2 -10.62 -13.75 14.83
CA SER A 2 -10.44 -14.38 13.52
C SER A 2 -11.12 -13.58 12.41
N ILE A 3 -10.44 -13.46 11.25
CA ILE A 3 -10.99 -12.89 10.00
C ILE A 3 -11.42 -13.96 9.02
N GLU A 4 -11.20 -15.23 9.36
CA GLU A 4 -11.52 -16.38 8.53
C GLU A 4 -13.02 -16.44 8.19
N GLY A 5 -13.35 -16.66 6.92
CA GLY A 5 -14.72 -16.70 6.42
C GLY A 5 -15.43 -15.34 6.31
N ARG A 6 -14.78 -14.22 6.69
CA ARG A 6 -15.38 -12.87 6.57
C ARG A 6 -15.30 -12.34 5.14
N LYS A 7 -16.30 -11.56 4.76
CA LYS A 7 -16.29 -10.84 3.48
C LYS A 7 -15.26 -9.70 3.51
N ALA A 8 -14.63 -9.40 2.37
CA ALA A 8 -13.63 -8.33 2.23
C ALA A 8 -14.10 -6.98 2.84
N ARG A 9 -15.36 -6.61 2.66
CA ARG A 9 -15.94 -5.39 3.24
C ARG A 9 -15.94 -5.39 4.78
N GLU A 10 -16.08 -6.55 5.40
CA GLU A 10 -16.06 -6.68 6.85
C GLU A 10 -14.62 -6.57 7.38
N ILE A 11 -13.67 -7.16 6.65
CA ILE A 11 -12.23 -7.05 6.93
C ILE A 11 -11.77 -5.59 6.82
N ALA A 12 -12.17 -4.90 5.75
CA ALA A 12 -11.87 -3.47 5.58
C ALA A 12 -12.41 -2.61 6.75
N ARG A 13 -13.61 -2.92 7.26
CA ARG A 13 -14.17 -2.24 8.44
C ARG A 13 -13.42 -2.49 9.74
N LEU A 14 -12.61 -3.55 9.82
CA LEU A 14 -11.74 -3.82 10.95
C LEU A 14 -10.43 -3.00 10.89
N GLY A 15 -10.25 -2.25 9.81
CA GLY A 15 -9.07 -1.41 9.59
C GLY A 15 -7.96 -2.12 8.82
N VAL A 16 -8.28 -3.09 7.98
CA VAL A 16 -7.30 -3.71 7.07
C VAL A 16 -7.51 -3.15 5.66
N SER A 17 -6.46 -2.59 5.08
CA SER A 17 -6.44 -2.14 3.69
C SER A 17 -5.36 -2.87 2.90
N ARG A 18 -5.56 -3.06 1.60
CA ARG A 18 -4.63 -3.76 0.71
C ARG A 18 -4.48 -2.98 -0.59
N THR A 19 -3.24 -2.85 -1.08
CA THR A 19 -2.96 -2.53 -2.49
C THR A 19 -2.99 -3.81 -3.32
N PHE A 20 -3.09 -3.67 -4.65
CA PHE A 20 -3.06 -4.82 -5.54
C PHE A 20 -1.69 -4.92 -6.23
N GLN A 21 -1.30 -6.13 -6.62
CA GLN A 21 -0.06 -6.40 -7.36
C GLN A 21 0.01 -5.61 -8.68
N ASN A 22 -1.10 -5.60 -9.43
CA ASN A 22 -1.24 -4.74 -10.60
C ASN A 22 -1.85 -3.41 -10.19
N VAL A 23 -1.28 -2.32 -10.69
CA VAL A 23 -1.80 -0.97 -10.40
C VAL A 23 -3.23 -0.83 -10.88
N GLU A 24 -4.15 -0.66 -9.94
CA GLU A 24 -5.59 -0.49 -10.20
C GLU A 24 -6.05 0.92 -9.82
N VAL A 25 -5.62 1.91 -10.60
CA VAL A 25 -6.17 3.27 -10.47
C VAL A 25 -7.40 3.46 -11.37
N PHE A 26 -8.33 4.28 -10.93
CA PHE A 26 -9.44 4.72 -11.78
C PHE A 26 -8.93 5.76 -12.78
N GLY A 27 -8.36 5.30 -13.90
CA GLY A 27 -7.61 6.14 -14.84
C GLY A 27 -8.38 7.30 -15.45
N ARG A 28 -9.73 7.24 -15.48
CA ARG A 28 -10.62 8.32 -15.98
C ARG A 28 -11.06 9.30 -14.87
N MET A 29 -10.67 9.04 -13.64
CA MET A 29 -10.89 9.93 -12.50
C MET A 29 -9.60 10.72 -12.24
N THR A 30 -9.75 11.89 -11.63
CA THR A 30 -8.59 12.66 -11.16
C THR A 30 -7.87 11.93 -10.02
N VAL A 31 -6.62 12.30 -9.78
CA VAL A 31 -5.81 11.82 -8.67
C VAL A 31 -6.54 12.03 -7.34
N LEU A 32 -7.12 13.21 -7.15
CA LEU A 32 -7.91 13.52 -5.95
C LEU A 32 -9.15 12.63 -5.81
N GLU A 33 -9.93 12.46 -6.89
CA GLU A 33 -11.12 11.62 -6.87
C GLU A 33 -10.80 10.17 -6.54
N ASN A 34 -9.66 9.64 -7.00
CA ASN A 34 -9.18 8.30 -6.63
C ASN A 34 -9.02 8.14 -5.12
N VAL A 35 -8.41 9.11 -4.45
CA VAL A 35 -8.22 9.07 -2.98
C VAL A 35 -9.57 9.26 -2.26
N MET A 36 -10.45 10.13 -2.76
CA MET A 36 -11.79 10.32 -2.20
C MET A 36 -12.60 9.03 -2.20
N VAL A 37 -12.45 8.14 -3.19
CA VAL A 37 -13.09 6.82 -3.20
C VAL A 37 -12.73 6.01 -1.95
N GLY A 38 -11.45 6.01 -1.55
CA GLY A 38 -11.01 5.35 -0.32
C GLY A 38 -11.73 5.89 0.93
N ARG A 39 -11.93 7.20 1.00
CA ARG A 39 -12.61 7.84 2.13
C ARG A 39 -14.11 7.55 2.19
N HIS A 40 -14.76 7.40 1.04
CA HIS A 40 -16.18 7.04 0.98
C HIS A 40 -16.50 5.67 1.57
N ILE A 41 -15.56 4.73 1.62
CA ILE A 41 -15.75 3.42 2.25
C ILE A 41 -16.02 3.57 3.75
N GLN A 42 -15.47 4.59 4.39
CA GLN A 42 -15.69 4.90 5.81
C GLN A 42 -16.88 5.81 6.07
N SER A 43 -17.37 6.53 5.06
CA SER A 43 -18.54 7.40 5.22
C SER A 43 -19.78 6.56 5.55
N ARG A 44 -20.48 6.95 6.63
CA ARG A 44 -21.75 6.36 7.05
C ARG A 44 -22.94 6.82 6.17
N ALA A 45 -22.72 7.68 5.21
CA ALA A 45 -23.76 8.16 4.30
C ALA A 45 -24.18 7.04 3.35
N GLY A 46 -24.96 6.10 3.87
CA GLY A 46 -25.79 5.25 3.04
C GLY A 46 -26.68 6.16 2.15
N ILE A 47 -26.89 5.70 0.89
CA ILE A 47 -27.62 6.34 -0.22
C ILE A 47 -29.09 6.75 0.14
N ILE A 48 -29.47 6.80 1.39
CA ILE A 48 -30.86 7.03 1.80
C ILE A 48 -30.96 8.23 2.73
N SER A 49 -31.27 9.40 2.15
CA SER A 49 -32.26 10.32 2.69
C SER A 49 -32.36 11.62 1.88
N THR A 50 -33.35 11.63 1.08
CA THR A 50 -33.82 12.75 0.26
C THR A 50 -34.35 13.90 1.13
N GLY A 51 -33.91 15.12 0.86
CA GLY A 51 -34.71 16.33 1.12
C GLY A 51 -34.15 17.38 2.09
N LEU A 52 -33.45 17.05 3.15
CA LEU A 52 -32.93 18.00 4.16
C LEU A 52 -31.41 18.10 4.28
N ARG A 53 -30.66 17.46 3.37
CA ARG A 53 -29.21 17.21 3.49
C ARG A 53 -28.27 18.04 2.63
N LEU A 54 -28.75 18.97 1.81
CA LEU A 54 -27.88 19.73 0.88
C LEU A 54 -26.74 20.50 1.59
N MET A 55 -27.01 21.05 2.76
CA MET A 55 -25.93 21.71 3.54
C MET A 55 -24.99 20.73 4.23
N GLY A 56 -25.51 19.61 4.77
CA GLY A 56 -24.71 18.56 5.39
C GLY A 56 -23.83 17.83 4.39
N MET A 57 -24.35 17.52 3.20
CA MET A 57 -23.60 16.87 2.11
C MET A 57 -22.42 17.72 1.63
N ARG A 58 -22.62 19.04 1.44
CA ARG A 58 -21.52 19.95 1.05
C ARG A 58 -20.41 20.04 2.08
N ARG A 59 -20.76 19.97 3.36
CA ARG A 59 -19.77 19.97 4.45
C ARG A 59 -19.02 18.65 4.50
N GLU A 60 -19.70 17.51 4.39
CA GLU A 60 -19.09 16.18 4.35
C GLU A 60 -18.18 16.03 3.14
N GLU A 61 -18.64 16.42 1.94
CA GLU A 61 -17.84 16.38 0.72
C GLU A 61 -16.57 17.24 0.82
N ARG A 62 -16.68 18.43 1.43
CA ARG A 62 -15.51 19.26 1.70
C ARG A 62 -14.53 18.57 2.64
N GLN A 63 -15.00 17.95 3.71
CA GLN A 63 -14.15 17.20 4.64
C GLN A 63 -13.46 16.01 3.97
N ILE A 64 -14.18 15.26 3.13
CA ILE A 64 -13.62 14.15 2.34
C ILE A 64 -12.52 14.69 1.42
N ARG A 65 -12.78 15.79 0.72
CA ARG A 65 -11.81 16.43 -0.17
C ARG A 65 -10.56 16.93 0.57
N GLU A 66 -10.75 17.60 1.71
CA GLU A 66 -9.64 18.08 2.55
C GLU A 66 -8.79 16.92 3.07
N SER A 67 -9.43 15.85 3.57
CA SER A 67 -8.75 14.65 3.99
C SER A 67 -8.01 13.96 2.83
N ALA A 68 -8.61 13.85 1.66
CA ALA A 68 -7.97 13.27 0.49
C ALA A 68 -6.73 14.08 0.05
N MET A 69 -6.81 15.42 0.11
CA MET A 69 -5.64 16.29 -0.16
C MET A 69 -4.51 16.08 0.85
N GLN A 70 -4.81 15.83 2.12
CA GLN A 70 -3.80 15.51 3.14
C GLN A 70 -3.08 14.20 2.82
N HIS A 71 -3.80 13.15 2.38
CA HIS A 71 -3.19 11.90 1.95
C HIS A 71 -2.36 12.06 0.68
N LEU A 72 -2.80 12.90 -0.28
CA LEU A 72 -1.99 13.23 -1.45
C LEU A 72 -0.70 13.96 -1.07
N ALA A 73 -0.77 14.94 -0.18
CA ALA A 73 0.43 15.63 0.33
C ALA A 73 1.35 14.67 1.09
N PHE A 74 0.78 13.71 1.82
CA PHE A 74 1.56 12.70 2.53
C PHE A 74 2.39 11.81 1.58
N VAL A 75 1.88 11.49 0.40
CA VAL A 75 2.61 10.71 -0.61
C VAL A 75 3.33 11.59 -1.65
N GLY A 76 3.22 12.92 -1.59
CA GLY A 76 3.90 13.87 -2.49
C GLY A 76 3.19 14.08 -3.84
N LEU A 77 1.89 13.83 -3.92
CA LEU A 77 1.07 13.95 -5.13
C LEU A 77 0.09 15.14 -5.12
N GLU A 78 0.18 16.05 -4.16
CA GLU A 78 -0.75 17.19 -4.03
C GLU A 78 -0.79 18.08 -5.26
N ASN A 79 0.34 18.25 -5.94
CA ASN A 79 0.44 19.06 -7.17
C ASN A 79 -0.19 18.39 -8.39
N ARG A 80 -0.48 17.09 -8.32
CA ARG A 80 -1.12 16.27 -9.37
C ARG A 80 -2.62 16.10 -9.15
N ALA A 81 -3.20 16.67 -8.08
CA ALA A 81 -4.57 16.41 -7.60
C ALA A 81 -5.65 16.51 -8.69
N THR A 82 -5.48 17.40 -9.67
CA THR A 82 -6.47 17.65 -10.76
C THR A 82 -6.16 16.89 -12.05
N GLU A 83 -5.02 16.19 -12.13
CA GLU A 83 -4.66 15.39 -13.30
C GLU A 83 -5.45 14.08 -13.33
N LEU A 84 -5.66 13.51 -14.51
CA LEU A 84 -6.24 12.17 -14.64
C LEU A 84 -5.22 11.13 -14.17
N ALA A 85 -5.65 10.22 -13.30
CA ALA A 85 -4.77 9.21 -12.71
C ALA A 85 -4.10 8.30 -13.77
N GLY A 86 -4.78 8.05 -14.89
CA GLY A 86 -4.22 7.27 -15.99
C GLY A 86 -3.04 7.93 -16.72
N ASN A 87 -2.81 9.23 -16.54
CA ASN A 87 -1.69 9.95 -17.14
C ASN A 87 -0.44 9.99 -16.26
N LEU A 88 -0.53 9.50 -15.02
CA LEU A 88 0.61 9.46 -14.12
C LEU A 88 1.63 8.41 -14.56
N PRO A 89 2.94 8.63 -14.35
CA PRO A 89 3.95 7.58 -14.41
C PRO A 89 3.65 6.43 -13.45
N LEU A 90 4.16 5.23 -13.73
CA LEU A 90 3.89 4.03 -12.92
C LEU A 90 4.20 4.24 -11.42
N GLY A 91 5.34 4.84 -11.09
CA GLY A 91 5.71 5.12 -9.70
C GLY A 91 4.71 6.02 -8.99
N GLU A 92 4.22 7.08 -9.66
CA GLU A 92 3.20 7.97 -9.10
C GLU A 92 1.83 7.28 -8.98
N GLN A 93 1.48 6.36 -9.91
CA GLN A 93 0.26 5.56 -9.79
C GLN A 93 0.30 4.63 -8.57
N LYS A 94 1.45 4.00 -8.28
CA LYS A 94 1.66 3.19 -7.07
C LYS A 94 1.53 4.03 -5.79
N LEU A 95 2.10 5.23 -5.76
CA LEU A 95 1.92 6.17 -4.65
C LEU A 95 0.44 6.57 -4.47
N LEU A 96 -0.30 6.74 -5.57
CA LEU A 96 -1.74 7.03 -5.54
C LEU A 96 -2.54 5.87 -4.93
N GLU A 97 -2.19 4.61 -5.23
CA GLU A 97 -2.81 3.45 -4.58
C GLU A 97 -2.56 3.43 -3.08
N VAL A 98 -1.34 3.72 -2.64
CA VAL A 98 -1.01 3.85 -1.20
C VAL A 98 -1.84 4.97 -0.57
N ALA A 99 -1.93 6.16 -1.20
CA ALA A 99 -2.75 7.27 -0.71
C ALA A 99 -4.23 6.88 -0.59
N ARG A 100 -4.78 6.16 -1.57
CA ARG A 100 -6.16 5.66 -1.55
C ARG A 100 -6.38 4.65 -0.43
N ALA A 101 -5.41 3.76 -0.19
CA ALA A 101 -5.46 2.80 0.90
C ALA A 101 -5.39 3.48 2.27
N LEU A 102 -4.50 4.47 2.44
CA LEU A 102 -4.39 5.27 3.66
C LEU A 102 -5.66 6.08 3.96
N ALA A 103 -6.36 6.55 2.93
CA ALA A 103 -7.62 7.28 3.09
C ALA A 103 -8.75 6.44 3.74
N THR A 104 -8.58 5.13 3.87
CA THR A 104 -9.48 4.26 4.63
C THR A 104 -9.20 4.26 6.14
N ASP A 105 -8.26 5.06 6.65
CA ASP A 105 -7.76 5.07 8.02
C ASP A 105 -7.42 3.64 8.53
N PRO A 106 -6.49 2.90 7.86
CA PRO A 106 -6.22 1.52 8.19
C PRO A 106 -5.39 1.41 9.48
N LYS A 107 -5.56 0.29 10.19
CA LYS A 107 -4.64 -0.16 11.26
C LYS A 107 -3.53 -1.04 10.70
N ILE A 108 -3.86 -1.78 9.63
CA ILE A 108 -2.95 -2.69 8.93
C ILE A 108 -3.05 -2.36 7.44
N LEU A 109 -1.90 -2.10 6.82
CA LEU A 109 -1.76 -1.90 5.38
C LEU A 109 -0.99 -3.06 4.78
N LEU A 110 -1.62 -3.78 3.85
CA LEU A 110 -1.00 -4.86 3.08
C LEU A 110 -0.51 -4.27 1.76
N LEU A 111 0.78 -4.37 1.50
CA LEU A 111 1.43 -3.95 0.27
C LEU A 111 1.90 -5.19 -0.49
N ASP A 112 1.45 -5.35 -1.72
CA ASP A 112 1.72 -6.52 -2.56
C ASP A 112 2.59 -6.06 -3.74
N GLU A 113 3.89 -6.43 -3.72
CA GLU A 113 4.95 -6.04 -4.66
C GLU A 113 4.95 -4.55 -5.03
N PRO A 114 4.94 -3.64 -4.03
CA PRO A 114 4.84 -2.21 -4.31
C PRO A 114 6.06 -1.65 -5.04
N ALA A 115 7.25 -2.29 -4.95
CA ALA A 115 8.46 -1.86 -5.64
C ALA A 115 8.55 -2.35 -7.10
N GLY A 116 7.70 -3.30 -7.52
CA GLY A 116 7.76 -3.87 -8.87
C GLY A 116 7.70 -2.80 -9.97
N GLY A 117 8.70 -2.76 -10.86
CA GLY A 117 8.81 -1.80 -11.96
C GLY A 117 9.27 -0.39 -11.57
N LEU A 118 9.63 -0.15 -10.32
CA LEU A 118 10.24 1.09 -9.85
C LEU A 118 11.75 1.08 -10.13
N ASN A 119 12.32 2.27 -10.37
CA ASN A 119 13.77 2.44 -10.36
C ASN A 119 14.31 2.59 -8.92
N THR A 120 15.65 2.51 -8.76
CA THR A 120 16.29 2.57 -7.44
C THR A 120 15.86 3.77 -6.60
N ARG A 121 15.78 4.96 -7.20
CA ARG A 121 15.38 6.19 -6.50
C ARG A 121 13.91 6.14 -6.07
N GLU A 122 13.04 5.58 -6.88
CA GLU A 122 11.62 5.40 -6.56
C GLU A 122 11.45 4.37 -5.44
N THR A 123 12.25 3.30 -5.45
CA THR A 123 12.27 2.29 -4.37
C THR A 123 12.74 2.88 -3.05
N GLU A 124 13.80 3.70 -3.05
CA GLU A 124 14.24 4.45 -1.85
C GLU A 124 13.13 5.39 -1.34
N GLY A 125 12.45 6.09 -2.25
CA GLY A 125 11.31 6.93 -1.91
C GLY A 125 10.15 6.15 -1.29
N LEU A 126 9.88 4.94 -1.79
CA LEU A 126 8.89 4.03 -1.24
C LEU A 126 9.28 3.54 0.16
N ALA A 127 10.54 3.17 0.37
CA ALA A 127 11.07 2.78 1.69
C ALA A 127 10.86 3.90 2.72
N ALA A 128 11.24 5.13 2.37
CA ALA A 128 11.03 6.30 3.23
C ALA A 128 9.53 6.56 3.50
N LEU A 129 8.65 6.34 2.53
CA LEU A 129 7.21 6.46 2.71
C LEU A 129 6.69 5.40 3.70
N ILE A 130 7.16 4.14 3.59
CA ILE A 130 6.77 3.05 4.50
C ILE A 130 7.16 3.39 5.94
N HIS A 131 8.38 3.90 6.19
CA HIS A 131 8.79 4.36 7.52
C HIS A 131 7.85 5.44 8.07
N ARG A 132 7.47 6.43 7.25
CA ARG A 132 6.52 7.47 7.66
C ARG A 132 5.13 6.92 7.98
N ILE A 133 4.69 5.86 7.30
CA ILE A 133 3.44 5.16 7.58
C ILE A 133 3.52 4.45 8.94
N LEU A 134 4.63 3.78 9.23
CA LEU A 134 4.89 3.14 10.52
C LEU A 134 4.89 4.15 11.67
N GLU A 135 5.48 5.35 11.48
CA GLU A 135 5.46 6.46 12.45
C GLU A 135 4.04 6.92 12.79
N GLN A 136 3.05 6.73 11.90
CA GLN A 136 1.65 6.99 12.18
C GLN A 136 0.97 5.87 13.00
N GLY A 137 1.70 4.82 13.38
CA GLY A 137 1.17 3.69 14.14
C GLY A 137 0.40 2.67 13.30
N ILE A 138 0.56 2.72 11.98
CA ILE A 138 -0.03 1.75 11.04
C ILE A 138 0.93 0.58 10.90
N THR A 139 0.46 -0.65 11.12
CA THR A 139 1.25 -1.85 10.84
C THR A 139 1.27 -2.10 9.34
N VAL A 140 2.47 -2.29 8.78
CA VAL A 140 2.64 -2.63 7.35
C VAL A 140 3.01 -4.10 7.22
N VAL A 141 2.31 -4.81 6.36
CA VAL A 141 2.68 -6.16 5.90
C VAL A 141 3.05 -6.04 4.44
N LEU A 142 4.30 -6.37 4.13
CA LEU A 142 4.88 -6.25 2.80
C LEU A 142 5.11 -7.63 2.20
N VAL A 143 4.67 -7.86 0.98
CA VAL A 143 5.06 -9.00 0.15
C VAL A 143 5.99 -8.46 -0.93
N GLU A 144 7.22 -8.92 -0.95
CA GLU A 144 8.25 -8.44 -1.90
C GLU A 144 9.27 -9.55 -2.20
N HIS A 145 9.91 -9.41 -3.33
CA HIS A 145 11.02 -10.25 -3.76
C HIS A 145 12.36 -9.47 -3.87
N ASP A 146 12.34 -8.14 -3.74
CA ASP A 146 13.54 -7.32 -3.61
C ASP A 146 14.09 -7.47 -2.18
N MET A 147 15.08 -8.34 -2.03
CA MET A 147 15.69 -8.65 -0.73
C MET A 147 16.37 -7.43 -0.11
N ASN A 148 16.90 -6.48 -0.91
CA ASN A 148 17.53 -5.28 -0.38
C ASN A 148 16.50 -4.40 0.32
N LEU A 149 15.38 -4.15 -0.34
CA LEU A 149 14.26 -3.39 0.24
C LEU A 149 13.73 -4.08 1.50
N VAL A 150 13.46 -5.40 1.42
CA VAL A 150 12.91 -6.15 2.55
C VAL A 150 13.84 -6.12 3.76
N MET A 151 15.15 -6.32 3.56
CA MET A 151 16.14 -6.32 4.64
C MET A 151 16.32 -4.94 5.29
N ASP A 152 16.10 -3.86 4.53
CA ASP A 152 16.26 -2.48 5.00
C ASP A 152 15.10 -2.01 5.88
N ILE A 153 13.86 -2.39 5.51
CA ILE A 153 12.67 -1.78 6.14
C ILE A 153 11.91 -2.70 7.11
N SER A 154 12.22 -4.02 7.14
CA SER A 154 11.42 -4.96 7.91
C SER A 154 11.94 -5.15 9.33
N ASP A 155 11.02 -5.20 10.30
CA ASP A 155 11.32 -5.62 11.67
C ASP A 155 11.43 -7.14 11.79
N GLU A 156 10.60 -7.87 11.01
CA GLU A 156 10.50 -9.32 11.00
C GLU A 156 10.16 -9.81 9.59
N ILE A 157 10.79 -10.88 9.16
CA ILE A 157 10.68 -11.44 7.81
C ILE A 157 10.25 -12.89 7.90
N MET A 158 9.24 -13.27 7.15
CA MET A 158 8.87 -14.65 6.88
C MET A 158 9.20 -14.98 5.42
N VAL A 159 10.04 -15.97 5.21
CA VAL A 159 10.44 -16.41 3.88
C VAL A 159 9.63 -17.63 3.47
N MET A 160 9.05 -17.53 2.26
CA MET A 160 8.25 -18.59 1.66
C MET A 160 8.90 -19.09 0.36
N ASN A 161 8.91 -20.40 0.16
CA ASN A 161 9.35 -21.03 -1.07
C ASN A 161 8.34 -22.13 -1.46
N PHE A 162 7.86 -22.10 -2.71
CA PHE A 162 6.83 -23.03 -3.22
C PHE A 162 5.60 -23.19 -2.31
N GLY A 163 5.20 -22.12 -1.62
CA GLY A 163 4.02 -22.11 -0.74
C GLY A 163 4.29 -22.61 0.68
N GLU A 164 5.52 -23.00 1.02
CA GLU A 164 5.94 -23.41 2.35
C GLU A 164 6.80 -22.35 3.03
N LYS A 165 6.62 -22.17 4.34
CA LYS A 165 7.48 -21.29 5.13
C LYS A 165 8.81 -21.99 5.37
N ILE A 166 9.92 -21.42 4.87
CA ILE A 166 11.27 -21.98 5.03
C ILE A 166 12.08 -21.29 6.13
N ALA A 167 11.79 -20.02 6.43
CA ALA A 167 12.46 -19.30 7.51
C ALA A 167 11.55 -18.20 8.08
N GLU A 168 11.84 -17.77 9.32
CA GLU A 168 11.19 -16.63 9.98
C GLU A 168 12.13 -16.03 11.01
N GLY A 169 12.26 -14.70 11.03
CA GLY A 169 13.12 -14.01 11.99
C GLY A 169 13.47 -12.58 11.57
N LYS A 170 14.39 -12.00 12.30
CA LYS A 170 14.90 -10.65 12.03
C LYS A 170 15.78 -10.63 10.76
N PRO A 171 15.91 -9.47 10.07
CA PRO A 171 16.70 -9.35 8.84
C PRO A 171 18.10 -9.98 8.94
N LYS A 172 18.82 -9.74 10.06
CA LYS A 172 20.16 -10.32 10.28
C LYS A 172 20.18 -11.85 10.35
N GLN A 173 19.13 -12.48 10.84
CA GLN A 173 19.00 -13.93 10.92
C GLN A 173 18.70 -14.50 9.53
N ILE A 174 17.72 -13.90 8.84
CA ILE A 174 17.29 -14.32 7.49
C ILE A 174 18.44 -14.21 6.48
N LYS A 175 19.22 -13.11 6.53
CA LYS A 175 20.36 -12.91 5.63
C LYS A 175 21.42 -14.04 5.69
N ASN A 176 21.54 -14.71 6.84
CA ASN A 176 22.54 -15.75 7.07
C ASN A 176 21.92 -17.16 7.13
N ASP A 177 20.64 -17.29 6.85
CA ASP A 177 19.96 -18.59 6.86
C ASP A 177 20.32 -19.40 5.61
N PRO A 178 20.89 -20.63 5.76
CA PRO A 178 21.30 -21.45 4.62
C PRO A 178 20.14 -21.76 3.65
N LEU A 179 18.93 -21.99 4.15
CA LEU A 179 17.77 -22.30 3.30
C LEU A 179 17.34 -21.10 2.47
N VAL A 180 17.48 -19.89 3.04
CA VAL A 180 17.19 -18.64 2.31
C VAL A 180 18.26 -18.36 1.26
N ILE A 181 19.54 -18.59 1.61
CA ILE A 181 20.67 -18.45 0.67
C ILE A 181 20.48 -19.40 -0.50
N GLU A 182 20.16 -20.67 -0.25
CA GLU A 182 19.93 -21.66 -1.30
C GLU A 182 18.73 -21.28 -2.20
N ALA A 183 17.62 -20.82 -1.60
CA ALA A 183 16.38 -20.54 -2.33
C ALA A 183 16.40 -19.23 -3.13
N TYR A 184 17.12 -18.21 -2.68
CA TYR A 184 17.03 -16.85 -3.23
C TYR A 184 18.37 -16.23 -3.63
N LEU A 185 19.49 -16.68 -3.06
CA LEU A 185 20.82 -16.12 -3.33
C LEU A 185 21.72 -17.14 -4.06
N GLY A 186 21.36 -18.43 -4.04
CA GLY A 186 22.08 -19.49 -4.73
C GLY A 186 21.84 -19.53 -6.24
N GLU A 187 20.75 -18.96 -6.74
CA GLU A 187 20.45 -18.90 -8.18
C GLU A 187 21.20 -17.78 -8.92
N GLU A 188 21.76 -16.77 -8.23
CA GLU A 188 22.52 -15.68 -8.86
C GLU A 188 24.01 -15.99 -9.09
N VAL A 189 24.50 -17.14 -8.68
CA VAL A 189 25.92 -17.49 -8.83
C VAL A 189 26.05 -18.77 -9.66
N ASP A 190 25.79 -18.67 -10.95
CA ASP A 190 26.30 -19.62 -11.93
C ASP A 190 27.81 -19.35 -12.11
N TYR A 191 28.65 -20.11 -11.38
CA TYR A 191 30.11 -20.09 -11.52
C TYR A 191 30.62 -20.83 -12.76
N SER A 192 29.84 -20.98 -13.82
CA SER A 192 30.23 -21.72 -15.01
C SER A 192 31.14 -20.95 -15.97
N ASP A 193 31.56 -19.72 -15.63
CA ASP A 193 32.47 -18.89 -16.44
C ASP A 193 33.76 -18.46 -15.68
N LEU A 194 34.32 -19.33 -14.87
CA LEU A 194 35.70 -19.17 -14.32
C LEU A 194 36.66 -20.22 -14.84
#